data_ffeb3122dc228eab46b242c7a61826d5
#
_entry.id   ffeb3122dc228eab46b242c7a61826d5
#
_cell.length_a   1.000
_cell.length_b   1.000
_cell.length_c   1.000
_cell.angle_alpha   90.00
_cell.angle_beta   90.00
_cell.angle_gamma   90.00
#
_symmetry.space_group_name_H-M   'P 1'
#
loop_
_entity.id
_entity.type
_entity.pdbx_description
1 polymer ?
#
loop_
_entity_poly.entity_id
_entity_poly.type
_entity_poly.pdbx_seq_one_letter_code
_entity_poly.pdbx_strand_id
1 'polypeptide(L)' 'MEISINQQRTEIPERSSVEQLLSSLFKDSTKGIAITINQAIVPKTEWPVRILHPEDKITLIKATQGG' A
#
# COMPACT_ATOMS: atom_id res chain seq x y z
N MET A 1 -7.41 11.83 -4.28
CA MET A 1 -7.12 12.13 -2.87
C MET A 1 -5.63 11.98 -2.59
N GLU A 2 -5.16 12.61 -1.56
CA GLU A 2 -3.75 12.59 -1.24
C GLU A 2 -3.46 11.71 -0.04
N ILE A 3 -2.45 10.86 -0.18
CA ILE A 3 -1.95 10.01 0.90
C ILE A 3 -0.44 10.18 0.96
N SER A 4 0.20 9.57 1.94
CA SER A 4 1.67 9.51 1.93
C SER A 4 2.10 8.05 1.85
N ILE A 5 3.15 7.81 1.07
CA ILE A 5 3.75 6.50 0.92
C ILE A 5 5.23 6.64 1.27
N ASN A 6 5.65 5.98 2.33
CA ASN A 6 7.02 6.08 2.83
C ASN A 6 7.44 7.54 2.98
N GLN A 7 6.55 8.34 3.58
CA GLN A 7 6.76 9.77 3.87
C GLN A 7 6.75 10.66 2.62
N GLN A 8 6.35 10.13 1.48
CA GLN A 8 6.25 10.89 0.25
C GLN A 8 4.78 11.07 -0.11
N ARG A 9 4.36 12.32 -0.33
CA ARG A 9 2.98 12.61 -0.68
C ARG A 9 2.68 12.11 -2.08
N THR A 10 1.53 11.45 -2.23
CA THR A 10 1.16 10.79 -3.48
C THR A 10 -0.33 10.99 -3.72
N GLU A 11 -0.66 11.36 -4.94
CA GLU A 11 -2.06 11.51 -5.36
C GLU A 11 -2.56 10.18 -5.92
N ILE A 12 -3.71 9.74 -5.43
CA ILE A 12 -4.34 8.51 -5.93
C ILE A 12 -5.83 8.75 -6.14
N PRO A 13 -6.50 7.92 -6.96
CA PRO A 13 -7.94 8.05 -7.14
C PRO A 13 -8.68 7.80 -5.83
N GLU A 14 -9.81 8.48 -5.66
CA GLU A 14 -10.63 8.27 -4.47
C GLU A 14 -11.17 6.85 -4.43
N ARG A 15 -11.33 6.33 -3.22
CA ARG A 15 -11.84 4.98 -2.99
C ARG A 15 -10.92 3.88 -3.52
N SER A 16 -9.64 4.19 -3.66
CA SER A 16 -8.67 3.18 -4.04
C SER A 16 -8.53 2.16 -2.91
N SER A 17 -8.46 0.88 -3.28
CA SER A 17 -8.15 -0.16 -2.32
C SER A 17 -6.63 -0.32 -2.21
N VAL A 18 -6.20 -0.99 -1.15
CA VAL A 18 -4.78 -1.34 -1.00
C VAL A 18 -4.31 -2.15 -2.20
N GLU A 19 -5.13 -3.11 -2.65
CA GLU A 19 -4.77 -3.93 -3.78
C GLU A 19 -4.57 -3.10 -5.04
N GLN A 20 -5.45 -2.13 -5.29
CA GLN A 20 -5.32 -1.26 -6.45
C GLN A 20 -4.04 -0.43 -6.40
N LEU A 21 -3.73 0.10 -5.21
CA LEU A 21 -2.51 0.87 -5.03
C LEU A 21 -1.28 0.02 -5.31
N LEU A 22 -1.22 -1.16 -4.73
CA LEU A 22 -0.05 -2.03 -4.90
C LEU A 22 0.08 -2.53 -6.33
N SER A 23 -1.04 -2.80 -7.00
CA SER A 23 -1.00 -3.21 -8.40
C SER A 23 -0.46 -2.11 -9.30
N SER A 24 -0.72 -0.86 -8.96
CA SER A 24 -0.20 0.26 -9.75
C SER A 24 1.28 0.50 -9.50
N LEU A 25 1.77 0.23 -8.28
CA LEU A 25 3.16 0.44 -7.93
C LEU A 25 4.06 -0.74 -8.31
N PHE A 26 3.55 -1.95 -8.20
CA PHE A 26 4.33 -3.17 -8.42
C PHE A 26 3.62 -4.03 -9.46
N LYS A 27 3.89 -3.72 -10.73
CA LYS A 27 3.18 -4.38 -11.83
C LYS A 27 3.56 -5.84 -12.00
N ASP A 28 4.76 -6.22 -11.59
CA ASP A 28 5.23 -7.59 -11.79
C ASP A 28 4.80 -8.53 -10.67
N SER A 29 5.01 -8.13 -9.42
CA SER A 29 4.71 -9.00 -8.31
C SER A 29 4.63 -8.22 -7.01
N THR A 30 3.69 -8.62 -6.16
CA THR A 30 3.58 -8.07 -4.80
C THR A 30 4.14 -9.04 -3.77
N LYS A 31 4.88 -10.04 -4.20
CA LYS A 31 5.51 -10.99 -3.28
C LYS A 31 6.49 -10.29 -2.35
N GLY A 32 6.44 -10.65 -1.07
CA GLY A 32 7.36 -10.09 -0.09
C GLY A 32 7.08 -8.67 0.33
N ILE A 33 5.94 -8.13 -0.05
CA ILE A 33 5.58 -6.76 0.34
C ILE A 33 4.71 -6.79 1.59
N ALA A 34 5.10 -6.00 2.58
CA ALA A 34 4.26 -5.73 3.75
C ALA A 34 3.81 -4.28 3.70
N ILE A 35 2.58 -4.04 4.13
CA ILE A 35 2.04 -2.70 4.13
C ILE A 35 1.43 -2.38 5.49
N THR A 36 1.69 -1.16 5.96
CA THR A 36 1.00 -0.62 7.13
C THR A 36 0.26 0.63 6.74
N ILE A 37 -0.87 0.86 7.39
CA ILE A 37 -1.63 2.10 7.23
C ILE A 37 -1.77 2.69 8.62
N ASN A 38 -1.24 3.90 8.80
CA ASN A 38 -1.26 4.58 10.11
C ASN A 38 -0.69 3.67 11.20
N GLN A 39 0.41 2.97 10.87
CA GLN A 39 1.15 2.08 11.76
C GLN A 39 0.47 0.74 12.05
N ALA A 40 -0.66 0.46 11.40
CA ALA A 40 -1.34 -0.82 11.57
C ALA A 40 -1.08 -1.71 10.36
N ILE A 41 -0.62 -2.94 10.60
CA ILE A 41 -0.34 -3.88 9.52
C ILE A 41 -1.64 -4.29 8.84
N VAL A 42 -1.63 -4.32 7.51
CA VAL A 42 -2.77 -4.76 6.71
C VAL A 42 -2.43 -6.13 6.13
N PRO A 43 -3.09 -7.20 6.60
CA PRO A 43 -2.85 -8.54 6.05
C PRO A 43 -3.19 -8.59 4.56
N LYS A 44 -2.46 -9.41 3.83
CA LYS A 44 -2.66 -9.54 2.39
C LYS A 44 -4.11 -9.92 2.04
N THR A 45 -4.75 -10.72 2.88
CA THR A 45 -6.13 -11.13 2.66
C THR A 45 -7.11 -9.97 2.70
N GLU A 46 -6.74 -8.84 3.31
CA GLU A 46 -7.61 -7.67 3.39
C GLU A 46 -7.34 -6.65 2.29
N TRP A 47 -6.27 -6.82 1.51
CA TRP A 47 -5.91 -5.85 0.48
C TRP A 47 -7.05 -5.52 -0.49
N PRO A 48 -7.82 -6.50 -0.98
CA PRO A 48 -8.88 -6.19 -1.95
C PRO A 48 -10.02 -5.38 -1.36
N VAL A 49 -10.25 -5.48 -0.06
CA VAL A 49 -11.40 -4.84 0.59
C VAL A 49 -11.01 -3.64 1.46
N ARG A 50 -9.73 -3.44 1.70
CA ARG A 50 -9.29 -2.30 2.50
C ARG A 50 -9.24 -1.05 1.64
N ILE A 51 -10.10 -0.10 1.92
CA ILE A 51 -10.17 1.16 1.18
C ILE A 51 -9.30 2.21 1.85
N LEU A 52 -8.54 2.93 1.04
CA LEU A 52 -7.70 4.02 1.52
C LEU A 52 -8.52 5.29 1.69
N HIS A 53 -8.09 6.11 2.62
CA HIS A 53 -8.75 7.39 2.94
C HIS A 53 -7.76 8.54 2.78
N PRO A 54 -8.25 9.76 2.58
CA PRO A 54 -7.36 10.92 2.51
C PRO A 54 -6.47 11.02 3.74
N GLU A 55 -5.23 11.41 3.53
CA GLU A 55 -4.23 11.61 4.57
C GLU A 55 -3.75 10.33 5.25
N ASP A 56 -4.11 9.15 4.72
CA ASP A 56 -3.57 7.90 5.24
C ASP A 56 -2.05 7.88 5.08
N LYS A 57 -1.38 7.38 6.10
CA LYS A 57 0.08 7.23 6.09
C LYS A 57 0.41 5.77 5.82
N ILE A 58 0.98 5.52 4.67
CA ILE A 58 1.26 4.16 4.22
C ILE A 58 2.76 3.92 4.27
N THR A 59 3.16 2.81 4.87
CA THR A 59 4.53 2.37 4.84
C THR A 59 4.59 1.04 4.11
N LEU A 60 5.44 0.99 3.08
CA LEU A 60 5.67 -0.21 2.31
C LEU A 60 7.05 -0.76 2.62
N ILE A 61 7.10 -2.03 2.92
CA ILE A 61 8.35 -2.72 3.19
C ILE A 61 8.44 -3.88 2.23
N LYS A 62 9.50 -3.92 1.45
CA LYS A 62 9.73 -5.02 0.53
C LYS A 62 10.83 -5.89 1.09
N ALA A 63 10.48 -7.14 1.41
CA ALA A 63 11.47 -8.08 1.90
C ALA A 63 12.37 -8.48 0.75
N THR A 64 13.68 -8.33 0.95
CA THR A 64 14.63 -8.79 -0.03
C THR A 64 14.77 -10.29 0.14
N GLN A 65 14.42 -11.02 -0.91
CA GLN A 65 14.65 -12.46 -0.91
C GLN A 65 16.14 -12.65 -1.20
N GLY A 66 16.89 -12.81 -0.13
CA GLY A 66 18.32 -13.01 -0.28
C GLY A 66 18.63 -14.35 -0.89
N GLY A 67 19.06 -14.37 -2.02
CA GLY A 67 19.56 -15.58 -2.63
C GLY A 67 18.75 -16.30 -3.46
#